data_baf45f2d6ccefc75e065cce6a5e900b7
#
_entry.id   baf45f2d6ccefc75e065cce6a5e900b7
#
_cell.length_a   1.000
_cell.length_b   1.000
_cell.length_c   1.000
_cell.angle_alpha   90.00
_cell.angle_beta   90.00
_cell.angle_gamma   90.00
#
_symmetry.space_group_name_H-M   'P 1'
#
loop_
_entity.id
_entity.type
_entity.pdbx_description
1 polymer ?
#
loop_
_entity_poly.entity_id
_entity_poly.type
_entity_poly.pdbx_seq_one_letter_code
_entity_poly.pdbx_strand_id
1 'polypeptide(L)'
;MELQRKESKEFLDDLTTRDQRMMFAVVTMVITADTKEQLDLDTETVLSTARKHMCQMATLKYQQTDGLNTVLPIGTRKINAFRTLTTESLAVLMPFKVQEIMDKGGIYFGENAISHNLIMCNKANLLNQSAFLLGVPGSGKSFSAKELITFLILNTNDDILICDPEGEYAPLIEAMGDLGSVIRVSAGGRDRLNAMYMVDGYGENNPIVVKSEFIMSLIEQIDKKGVGPQHKSIIDRCITNVYRNAADTGTIPTLCTLRDMLLEQPEPEAKQIALSLELYTTGSLDIFGKQSNVDLDKRIVVFDIHGLGSQLKPTGLLVITDTMLNRVTLNWKKGKRTHVFIDEFHVVFENEFSAQFFNSAWRQFRKRNAYPTA
;
A
#
# COMPACT_ATOMS: atom_id res chain seq x y z
N MET A 1 24.76 -59.48 -10.69
CA MET A 1 24.17 -60.32 -9.64
C MET A 1 24.65 -59.94 -8.23
N GLU A 2 25.93 -59.78 -7.95
CA GLU A 2 26.40 -59.40 -6.59
C GLU A 2 25.95 -58.04 -6.16
N LEU A 3 26.00 -57.04 -7.05
CA LEU A 3 25.53 -55.66 -6.75
C LEU A 3 24.03 -55.64 -6.37
N GLN A 4 23.20 -56.33 -7.18
CA GLN A 4 21.76 -56.42 -6.91
C GLN A 4 21.46 -57.16 -5.60
N ARG A 5 22.26 -58.16 -5.26
CA ARG A 5 22.12 -58.91 -4.00
C ARG A 5 22.51 -58.03 -2.81
N LYS A 6 23.54 -57.20 -2.96
CA LYS A 6 23.96 -56.24 -1.94
C LYS A 6 22.90 -55.15 -1.71
N GLU A 7 22.42 -54.55 -2.78
CA GLU A 7 21.32 -53.53 -2.72
C GLU A 7 20.06 -54.10 -2.09
N SER A 8 19.67 -55.33 -2.44
CA SER A 8 18.48 -55.96 -1.84
C SER A 8 18.66 -56.26 -0.35
N LYS A 9 19.89 -56.57 0.09
CA LYS A 9 20.20 -56.83 1.49
C LYS A 9 20.23 -55.52 2.29
N GLU A 10 20.81 -54.46 1.75
CA GLU A 10 20.78 -53.13 2.34
C GLU A 10 19.32 -52.61 2.48
N PHE A 11 18.51 -52.78 1.45
CA PHE A 11 17.10 -52.44 1.50
C PHE A 11 16.32 -53.22 2.58
N LEU A 12 16.60 -54.48 2.75
CA LEU A 12 16.01 -55.33 3.80
C LEU A 12 16.46 -54.89 5.19
N ASP A 13 17.72 -54.54 5.34
CA ASP A 13 18.28 -54.01 6.59
C ASP A 13 17.64 -52.68 6.97
N ASP A 14 17.41 -51.77 6.02
CA ASP A 14 16.72 -50.50 6.24
C ASP A 14 15.29 -50.70 6.76
N LEU A 15 14.58 -51.69 6.17
CA LEU A 15 13.20 -52.00 6.61
C LEU A 15 13.13 -52.63 8.00
N THR A 16 14.17 -53.42 8.37
CA THR A 16 14.13 -54.21 9.63
C THR A 16 14.78 -53.50 10.80
N THR A 17 15.85 -52.71 10.56
CA THR A 17 16.66 -52.08 11.62
C THR A 17 16.41 -50.61 11.80
N ARG A 18 16.00 -49.89 10.73
CA ARG A 18 15.83 -48.43 10.74
C ARG A 18 14.36 -47.95 10.78
N ASP A 19 13.43 -48.84 11.07
CA ASP A 19 11.95 -48.55 11.11
C ASP A 19 11.43 -47.86 9.84
N GLN A 20 12.05 -48.13 8.70
CA GLN A 20 11.61 -47.64 7.41
C GLN A 20 10.40 -48.41 6.91
N ARG A 21 9.46 -47.74 6.27
CA ARG A 21 8.30 -48.37 5.64
C ARG A 21 8.47 -48.35 4.12
N MET A 22 8.02 -49.39 3.49
CA MET A 22 7.99 -49.51 2.04
C MET A 22 6.71 -48.90 1.48
N MET A 23 6.84 -48.01 0.49
CA MET A 23 5.76 -47.39 -0.18
C MET A 23 5.88 -47.56 -1.70
N PHE A 24 4.72 -47.66 -2.36
CA PHE A 24 4.64 -47.70 -3.83
C PHE A 24 4.24 -46.31 -4.34
N ALA A 25 5.14 -45.63 -5.00
CA ALA A 25 4.94 -44.32 -5.54
C ALA A 25 4.77 -44.33 -7.07
N VAL A 26 3.92 -43.48 -7.59
CA VAL A 26 3.78 -43.19 -9.03
C VAL A 26 4.00 -41.68 -9.18
N VAL A 27 4.92 -41.29 -10.04
CA VAL A 27 5.11 -39.88 -10.42
C VAL A 27 4.58 -39.69 -11.83
N THR A 28 3.56 -38.86 -11.95
CA THR A 28 2.94 -38.49 -13.23
C THR A 28 2.98 -36.98 -13.42
N MET A 29 3.12 -36.54 -14.67
CA MET A 29 3.16 -35.12 -15.04
C MET A 29 2.21 -34.90 -16.22
N VAL A 30 1.45 -33.79 -16.20
CA VAL A 30 0.66 -33.31 -17.34
C VAL A 30 1.34 -32.10 -17.92
N ILE A 31 1.50 -32.09 -19.23
CA ILE A 31 1.99 -30.94 -20.02
C ILE A 31 0.81 -30.45 -20.86
N THR A 32 0.59 -29.15 -20.87
CA THR A 32 -0.45 -28.49 -21.66
C THR A 32 0.18 -27.40 -22.52
N ALA A 33 -0.29 -27.24 -23.74
CA ALA A 33 0.13 -26.16 -24.63
C ALA A 33 -1.05 -25.74 -25.55
N ASP A 34 -0.94 -24.55 -26.13
CA ASP A 34 -1.98 -24.01 -27.01
C ASP A 34 -1.94 -24.61 -28.42
N THR A 35 -0.78 -25.12 -28.83
CA THR A 35 -0.59 -25.78 -30.13
C THR A 35 0.07 -27.14 -29.96
N LYS A 36 -0.15 -28.02 -30.94
CA LYS A 36 0.44 -29.36 -30.94
C LYS A 36 1.97 -29.29 -31.07
N GLU A 37 2.46 -28.39 -31.92
CA GLU A 37 3.90 -28.19 -32.15
C GLU A 37 4.59 -27.78 -30.84
N GLN A 38 3.99 -26.86 -30.09
CA GLN A 38 4.49 -26.44 -28.80
C GLN A 38 4.45 -27.60 -27.77
N LEU A 39 3.38 -28.38 -27.75
CA LEU A 39 3.23 -29.52 -26.84
C LEU A 39 4.32 -30.59 -27.10
N ASP A 40 4.62 -30.85 -28.38
CA ASP A 40 5.67 -31.83 -28.76
C ASP A 40 7.04 -31.30 -28.34
N LEU A 41 7.33 -30.01 -28.52
CA LEU A 41 8.58 -29.36 -28.09
C LEU A 41 8.76 -29.39 -26.56
N ASP A 42 7.74 -29.04 -25.85
CA ASP A 42 7.73 -29.04 -24.36
C ASP A 42 7.92 -30.46 -23.83
N THR A 43 7.27 -31.45 -24.44
CA THR A 43 7.41 -32.87 -24.09
C THR A 43 8.83 -33.36 -24.29
N GLU A 44 9.45 -33.05 -25.42
CA GLU A 44 10.86 -33.38 -25.68
C GLU A 44 11.83 -32.71 -24.68
N THR A 45 11.54 -31.45 -24.35
CA THR A 45 12.31 -30.69 -23.35
C THR A 45 12.25 -31.35 -21.98
N VAL A 46 11.07 -31.76 -21.53
CA VAL A 46 10.90 -32.48 -20.25
C VAL A 46 11.61 -33.82 -20.27
N LEU A 47 11.45 -34.61 -21.33
CA LEU A 47 12.10 -35.90 -21.45
C LEU A 47 13.65 -35.77 -21.50
N SER A 48 14.17 -34.77 -22.20
CA SER A 48 15.61 -34.52 -22.26
C SER A 48 16.18 -34.08 -20.90
N THR A 49 15.42 -33.22 -20.17
CA THR A 49 15.79 -32.80 -18.81
C THR A 49 15.78 -33.97 -17.83
N ALA A 50 14.77 -34.82 -17.89
CA ALA A 50 14.71 -36.03 -17.07
C ALA A 50 15.92 -36.94 -17.31
N ARG A 51 16.30 -37.14 -18.57
CA ARG A 51 17.49 -37.94 -18.92
C ARG A 51 18.80 -37.34 -18.37
N LYS A 52 18.96 -36.01 -18.39
CA LYS A 52 20.11 -35.31 -17.78
C LYS A 52 20.23 -35.59 -16.28
N HIS A 53 19.10 -35.78 -15.60
CA HIS A 53 19.04 -36.11 -14.18
C HIS A 53 18.94 -37.64 -13.92
N MET A 54 19.28 -38.46 -14.89
CA MET A 54 19.20 -39.91 -14.80
C MET A 54 17.81 -40.47 -14.46
N CYS A 55 16.75 -39.68 -14.70
CA CYS A 55 15.39 -40.08 -14.53
C CYS A 55 14.82 -40.60 -15.84
N GLN A 56 14.22 -41.81 -15.81
CA GLN A 56 13.58 -42.40 -16.97
C GLN A 56 12.09 -42.04 -16.97
N MET A 57 11.66 -41.22 -17.91
CA MET A 57 10.28 -40.86 -18.14
C MET A 57 9.80 -41.31 -19.51
N ALA A 58 8.53 -41.65 -19.63
CA ALA A 58 7.91 -42.06 -20.89
C ALA A 58 6.51 -41.43 -21.03
N THR A 59 6.14 -41.09 -22.26
CA THR A 59 4.78 -40.67 -22.57
C THR A 59 3.80 -41.83 -22.46
N LEU A 60 2.63 -41.58 -21.86
CA LEU A 60 1.56 -42.58 -21.75
C LEU A 60 0.88 -42.75 -23.12
N LYS A 61 1.03 -43.89 -23.72
CA LYS A 61 0.36 -44.26 -24.99
C LYS A 61 -0.89 -45.07 -24.68
N TYR A 62 -2.03 -44.69 -25.23
CA TYR A 62 -3.36 -45.34 -25.05
C TYR A 62 -3.85 -45.39 -23.60
N GLN A 63 -3.26 -44.60 -22.69
CA GLN A 63 -3.61 -44.49 -21.26
C GLN A 63 -3.76 -43.06 -20.82
N GLN A 64 -4.02 -42.15 -21.75
CA GLN A 64 -4.06 -40.72 -21.48
C GLN A 64 -5.16 -40.35 -20.47
N THR A 65 -6.35 -40.93 -20.58
CA THR A 65 -7.46 -40.74 -19.63
C THR A 65 -7.12 -41.23 -18.22
N ASP A 66 -6.47 -42.40 -18.12
CA ASP A 66 -6.05 -42.94 -16.83
C ASP A 66 -4.90 -42.10 -16.23
N GLY A 67 -4.01 -41.58 -17.06
CA GLY A 67 -2.97 -40.65 -16.69
C GLY A 67 -3.55 -39.36 -16.13
N LEU A 68 -4.51 -38.74 -16.84
CA LEU A 68 -5.20 -37.53 -16.41
C LEU A 68 -5.90 -37.73 -15.06
N ASN A 69 -6.66 -38.82 -14.92
CA ASN A 69 -7.34 -39.15 -13.66
C ASN A 69 -6.36 -39.38 -12.50
N THR A 70 -5.16 -39.88 -12.77
CA THR A 70 -4.13 -40.06 -11.73
C THR A 70 -3.49 -38.76 -11.30
N VAL A 71 -3.32 -37.78 -12.21
CA VAL A 71 -2.73 -36.48 -11.93
C VAL A 71 -3.68 -35.54 -11.20
N LEU A 72 -4.98 -35.63 -11.53
CA LEU A 72 -5.99 -34.77 -10.89
C LEU A 72 -6.08 -35.09 -9.38
N PRO A 73 -6.29 -34.07 -8.51
CA PRO A 73 -6.37 -34.24 -7.06
C PRO A 73 -7.70 -34.85 -6.60
N ILE A 74 -8.16 -35.89 -7.29
CA ILE A 74 -9.44 -36.60 -7.02
C ILE A 74 -9.25 -37.91 -6.24
N GLY A 75 -8.01 -38.19 -5.80
CA GLY A 75 -7.70 -39.39 -5.01
C GLY A 75 -7.76 -40.71 -5.82
N THR A 76 -7.79 -40.66 -7.14
CA THR A 76 -7.87 -41.83 -8.00
C THR A 76 -6.50 -42.13 -8.61
N ARG A 77 -6.03 -43.39 -8.49
CA ARG A 77 -4.80 -43.85 -9.13
C ARG A 77 -5.13 -44.99 -10.09
N LYS A 78 -4.94 -44.77 -11.38
CA LYS A 78 -5.23 -45.75 -12.43
C LYS A 78 -3.98 -46.22 -13.18
N ILE A 79 -2.84 -45.53 -13.03
CA ILE A 79 -1.54 -45.91 -13.61
C ILE A 79 -0.81 -46.80 -12.66
N ASN A 80 -0.28 -47.96 -13.19
CA ASN A 80 0.40 -48.99 -12.42
C ASN A 80 1.93 -48.96 -12.59
N ALA A 81 2.51 -47.80 -12.95
CA ALA A 81 3.96 -47.64 -13.06
C ALA A 81 4.58 -47.36 -11.66
N PHE A 82 4.65 -48.39 -10.83
CA PHE A 82 5.12 -48.27 -9.45
C PHE A 82 6.63 -48.20 -9.34
N ARG A 83 7.09 -47.31 -8.44
CA ARG A 83 8.43 -47.34 -7.86
C ARG A 83 8.32 -47.65 -6.38
N THR A 84 9.11 -48.58 -5.90
CA THR A 84 9.23 -48.87 -4.48
C THR A 84 10.21 -47.87 -3.86
N LEU A 85 9.69 -47.12 -2.87
CA LEU A 85 10.46 -46.12 -2.12
C LEU A 85 10.40 -46.47 -0.64
N THR A 86 11.46 -46.15 0.10
CA THR A 86 11.45 -46.13 1.57
C THR A 86 10.84 -44.80 2.07
N THR A 87 10.48 -44.76 3.34
CA THR A 87 10.00 -43.52 3.98
C THR A 87 11.02 -42.38 3.85
N GLU A 88 12.32 -42.69 3.99
CA GLU A 88 13.42 -41.74 3.84
C GLU A 88 13.53 -41.23 2.39
N SER A 89 13.46 -42.11 1.39
CA SER A 89 13.45 -41.70 0.00
C SER A 89 12.23 -40.85 -0.38
N LEU A 90 11.06 -41.13 0.23
CA LEU A 90 9.86 -40.39 -0.01
C LEU A 90 9.89 -39.00 0.68
N ALA A 91 10.57 -38.89 1.80
CA ALA A 91 10.72 -37.62 2.53
C ALA A 91 11.43 -36.54 1.68
N VAL A 92 12.34 -36.94 0.79
CA VAL A 92 13.04 -36.05 -0.16
C VAL A 92 12.04 -35.40 -1.15
N LEU A 93 10.91 -36.07 -1.44
CA LEU A 93 9.87 -35.55 -2.33
C LEU A 93 8.94 -34.52 -1.64
N MET A 94 9.06 -34.33 -0.32
CA MET A 94 8.31 -33.26 0.37
C MET A 94 8.79 -31.91 -0.16
N PRO A 95 7.85 -31.11 -0.71
CA PRO A 95 8.21 -29.81 -1.29
C PRO A 95 8.48 -28.80 -0.18
N PHE A 96 9.62 -28.87 0.47
CA PHE A 96 10.12 -27.78 1.30
C PHE A 96 10.47 -26.60 0.39
N LYS A 97 9.43 -25.92 -0.07
CA LYS A 97 9.60 -24.77 -0.95
C LYS A 97 9.52 -23.51 -0.12
N VAL A 98 10.57 -22.74 -0.14
CA VAL A 98 10.56 -21.39 0.39
C VAL A 98 9.72 -20.52 -0.55
N GLN A 99 8.81 -19.75 0.03
CA GLN A 99 8.06 -18.77 -0.75
C GLN A 99 9.02 -17.65 -1.18
N GLU A 100 9.17 -17.48 -2.48
CA GLU A 100 9.99 -16.43 -3.07
C GLU A 100 9.10 -15.42 -3.80
N ILE A 101 9.50 -14.15 -3.73
CA ILE A 101 8.81 -13.07 -4.41
C ILE A 101 9.83 -12.41 -5.34
N MET A 102 9.65 -12.59 -6.64
CA MET A 102 10.48 -12.02 -7.68
C MET A 102 9.58 -11.46 -8.79
N ASP A 103 8.92 -10.35 -8.48
CA ASP A 103 7.99 -9.72 -9.41
C ASP A 103 8.74 -8.93 -10.49
N LYS A 104 8.26 -9.04 -11.73
CA LYS A 104 8.75 -8.18 -12.81
C LYS A 104 8.39 -6.71 -12.53
N GLY A 105 9.40 -5.84 -12.53
CA GLY A 105 9.24 -4.42 -12.16
C GLY A 105 8.99 -4.23 -10.67
N GLY A 106 9.34 -5.20 -9.84
CA GLY A 106 9.34 -5.07 -8.39
C GLY A 106 10.46 -4.18 -7.89
N ILE A 107 10.28 -3.60 -6.71
CA ILE A 107 11.33 -2.91 -5.96
C ILE A 107 11.92 -3.87 -4.91
N TYR A 108 13.14 -3.60 -4.50
CA TYR A 108 13.82 -4.38 -3.47
C TYR A 108 13.20 -4.14 -2.09
N PHE A 109 12.93 -5.22 -1.37
CA PHE A 109 12.40 -5.20 0.00
C PHE A 109 13.33 -5.86 1.02
N GLY A 110 14.33 -6.62 0.57
CA GLY A 110 15.25 -7.34 1.43
C GLY A 110 15.64 -8.70 0.85
N GLU A 111 16.15 -9.56 1.70
CA GLU A 111 16.54 -10.95 1.38
C GLU A 111 15.66 -11.93 2.14
N ASN A 112 15.36 -13.04 1.50
CA ASN A 112 14.63 -14.14 2.12
C ASN A 112 15.48 -14.78 3.21
N ALA A 113 14.98 -14.89 4.43
CA ALA A 113 15.72 -15.39 5.58
C ALA A 113 16.17 -16.85 5.45
N ILE A 114 15.58 -17.64 4.54
CA ILE A 114 15.87 -19.06 4.37
C ILE A 114 16.68 -19.30 3.11
N SER A 115 16.25 -18.75 1.96
CA SER A 115 16.93 -18.98 0.67
C SER A 115 18.03 -17.97 0.37
N HIS A 116 18.08 -16.84 1.10
CA HIS A 116 18.96 -15.69 0.85
C HIS A 116 18.81 -15.08 -0.55
N ASN A 117 17.72 -15.41 -1.26
CA ASN A 117 17.40 -14.77 -2.51
C ASN A 117 16.78 -13.39 -2.29
N LEU A 118 16.96 -12.49 -3.26
CA LEU A 118 16.38 -11.14 -3.21
C LEU A 118 14.85 -11.19 -3.23
N ILE A 119 14.22 -10.36 -2.42
CA ILE A 119 12.78 -10.13 -2.45
C ILE A 119 12.52 -8.89 -3.30
N MET A 120 11.97 -9.09 -4.49
CA MET A 120 11.57 -8.05 -5.42
C MET A 120 10.05 -8.03 -5.54
N CYS A 121 9.39 -7.07 -4.90
CA CYS A 121 7.93 -7.03 -4.85
C CYS A 121 7.38 -5.82 -5.61
N ASN A 122 6.37 -6.07 -6.44
CA ASN A 122 5.58 -5.01 -7.06
C ASN A 122 4.25 -4.91 -6.34
N LYS A 123 4.07 -3.86 -5.53
CA LYS A 123 2.83 -3.64 -4.77
C LYS A 123 1.57 -3.64 -5.64
N ALA A 124 1.67 -3.29 -6.92
CA ALA A 124 0.54 -3.32 -7.84
C ALA A 124 -0.05 -4.73 -8.06
N ASN A 125 0.76 -5.78 -7.86
CA ASN A 125 0.33 -7.17 -8.00
C ASN A 125 -0.35 -7.71 -6.74
N LEU A 126 -0.30 -6.98 -5.62
CA LEU A 126 -0.91 -7.41 -4.36
C LEU A 126 -2.40 -7.11 -4.34
N LEU A 127 -3.17 -7.95 -3.63
CA LEU A 127 -4.61 -7.74 -3.39
C LEU A 127 -4.87 -6.46 -2.59
N ASN A 128 -3.95 -6.08 -1.71
CA ASN A 128 -3.96 -4.83 -0.96
C ASN A 128 -2.57 -4.19 -1.03
N GLN A 129 -2.54 -2.95 -1.49
CA GLN A 129 -1.31 -2.18 -1.70
C GLN A 129 -0.90 -1.35 -0.47
N SER A 130 -1.71 -1.37 0.58
CA SER A 130 -1.38 -0.69 1.85
C SER A 130 -0.30 -1.44 2.63
N ALA A 131 0.57 -0.71 3.30
CA ALA A 131 1.63 -1.27 4.14
C ALA A 131 1.72 -0.54 5.47
N PHE A 132 2.22 -1.26 6.49
CA PHE A 132 2.60 -0.71 7.78
C PHE A 132 4.04 -1.10 8.11
N LEU A 133 4.84 -0.12 8.51
CA LEU A 133 6.20 -0.30 9.01
C LEU A 133 6.17 -0.20 10.53
N LEU A 134 6.20 -1.33 11.21
CA LEU A 134 6.13 -1.40 12.66
C LEU A 134 7.51 -1.68 13.24
N GLY A 135 7.89 -0.93 14.25
CA GLY A 135 9.18 -1.12 14.92
C GLY A 135 9.27 -0.32 16.21
N VAL A 136 10.07 -0.81 17.16
CA VAL A 136 10.41 -0.05 18.36
C VAL A 136 11.34 1.12 18.03
N PRO A 137 11.41 2.16 18.85
CA PRO A 137 12.36 3.25 18.64
C PRO A 137 13.80 2.72 18.44
N GLY A 138 14.49 3.25 17.42
CA GLY A 138 15.86 2.82 17.08
C GLY A 138 15.96 1.51 16.25
N SER A 139 14.84 0.87 15.87
CA SER A 139 14.85 -0.35 15.05
C SER A 139 15.16 -0.14 13.56
N GLY A 140 15.31 1.12 13.12
CA GLY A 140 15.56 1.45 11.71
C GLY A 140 14.31 1.67 10.86
N LYS A 141 13.11 1.88 11.46
CA LYS A 141 11.85 2.13 10.74
C LYS A 141 11.99 3.22 9.68
N SER A 142 12.42 4.42 10.08
CA SER A 142 12.59 5.57 9.17
C SER A 142 13.69 5.32 8.13
N PHE A 143 14.73 4.56 8.48
CA PHE A 143 15.77 4.17 7.52
C PHE A 143 15.19 3.26 6.42
N SER A 144 14.44 2.23 6.80
CA SER A 144 13.77 1.33 5.85
C SER A 144 12.75 2.07 4.98
N ALA A 145 12.02 3.05 5.54
CA ALA A 145 11.12 3.90 4.76
C ALA A 145 11.89 4.73 3.72
N LYS A 146 13.02 5.35 4.09
CA LYS A 146 13.88 6.11 3.18
C LYS A 146 14.49 5.23 2.09
N GLU A 147 14.87 4.00 2.42
CA GLU A 147 15.35 3.01 1.46
C GLU A 147 14.27 2.67 0.43
N LEU A 148 13.05 2.34 0.87
CA LEU A 148 11.91 2.07 -0.03
C LEU A 148 11.60 3.28 -0.91
N ILE A 149 11.59 4.49 -0.36
CA ILE A 149 11.37 5.73 -1.11
C ILE A 149 12.46 5.88 -2.19
N THR A 150 13.72 5.64 -1.85
CA THR A 150 14.84 5.72 -2.79
C THR A 150 14.67 4.71 -3.93
N PHE A 151 14.31 3.46 -3.63
CA PHE A 151 14.04 2.47 -4.68
C PHE A 151 12.85 2.86 -5.56
N LEU A 152 11.80 3.45 -5.01
CA LEU A 152 10.66 3.97 -5.77
C LEU A 152 11.08 5.10 -6.71
N ILE A 153 11.92 6.02 -6.24
CA ILE A 153 12.45 7.13 -7.03
C ILE A 153 13.24 6.62 -8.24
N LEU A 154 14.09 5.62 -8.00
CA LEU A 154 15.00 5.09 -9.02
C LEU A 154 14.31 4.16 -10.03
N ASN A 155 13.30 3.40 -9.61
CA ASN A 155 12.72 2.34 -10.43
C ASN A 155 11.34 2.66 -11.01
N THR A 156 10.70 3.76 -10.62
CA THR A 156 9.36 4.14 -11.09
C THR A 156 9.30 5.59 -11.53
N ASN A 157 8.21 5.97 -12.18
CA ASN A 157 7.86 7.38 -12.46
C ASN A 157 6.64 7.83 -11.63
N ASP A 158 6.29 7.07 -10.61
CA ASP A 158 5.15 7.33 -9.74
C ASP A 158 5.40 8.58 -8.89
N ASP A 159 4.36 9.28 -8.46
CA ASP A 159 4.48 10.37 -7.50
C ASP A 159 4.64 9.82 -6.07
N ILE A 160 5.36 10.55 -5.24
CA ILE A 160 5.63 10.18 -3.85
C ILE A 160 5.26 11.37 -2.96
N LEU A 161 4.34 11.14 -2.03
CA LEU A 161 3.88 12.13 -1.05
C LEU A 161 4.26 11.64 0.34
N ILE A 162 4.93 12.46 1.11
CA ILE A 162 5.46 12.09 2.43
C ILE A 162 4.94 13.10 3.46
N CYS A 163 4.30 12.61 4.52
CA CYS A 163 4.03 13.39 5.71
C CYS A 163 5.08 13.09 6.75
N ASP A 164 5.81 14.12 7.17
CA ASP A 164 7.02 14.06 7.99
C ASP A 164 6.86 14.87 9.28
N PRO A 165 6.36 14.26 10.35
CA PRO A 165 6.21 14.95 11.64
C PRO A 165 7.52 15.22 12.38
N GLU A 166 8.59 14.52 12.05
CA GLU A 166 9.87 14.62 12.76
C GLU A 166 10.98 15.34 11.94
N GLY A 167 10.70 15.71 10.68
CA GLY A 167 11.65 16.44 9.82
C GLY A 167 12.80 15.57 9.29
N GLU A 168 12.61 14.25 9.20
CA GLU A 168 13.68 13.32 8.85
C GLU A 168 13.90 13.13 7.35
N TYR A 169 12.88 13.40 6.51
CA TYR A 169 12.93 13.10 5.07
C TYR A 169 13.43 14.26 4.21
N ALA A 170 13.41 15.50 4.74
CA ALA A 170 13.82 16.69 3.99
C ALA A 170 15.22 16.57 3.38
N PRO A 171 16.28 16.12 4.09
CA PRO A 171 17.63 16.02 3.51
C PRO A 171 17.71 15.04 2.32
N LEU A 172 16.95 13.94 2.37
CA LEU A 172 16.90 12.97 1.28
C LEU A 172 16.31 13.60 0.01
N ILE A 173 15.23 14.37 0.16
CA ILE A 173 14.50 14.93 -0.99
C ILE A 173 15.22 16.17 -1.54
N GLU A 174 15.84 16.98 -0.70
CA GLU A 174 16.71 18.10 -1.13
C GLU A 174 17.88 17.59 -1.99
N ALA A 175 18.44 16.43 -1.67
CA ALA A 175 19.48 15.79 -2.48
C ALA A 175 18.98 15.33 -3.88
N MET A 176 17.68 15.18 -4.09
CA MET A 176 17.07 14.82 -5.38
C MET A 176 16.83 16.04 -6.30
N GLY A 177 17.15 17.25 -5.84
CA GLY A 177 17.08 18.49 -6.62
C GLY A 177 15.67 18.77 -7.15
N ASP A 178 15.56 19.08 -8.45
CA ASP A 178 14.29 19.50 -9.07
C ASP A 178 13.16 18.46 -9.05
N LEU A 179 13.44 17.21 -8.73
CA LEU A 179 12.43 16.17 -8.63
C LEU A 179 11.55 16.31 -7.39
N GLY A 180 12.06 16.97 -6.34
CA GLY A 180 11.40 17.06 -5.05
C GLY A 180 11.06 18.49 -4.62
N SER A 181 10.10 18.58 -3.71
CA SER A 181 9.75 19.81 -2.97
C SER A 181 9.56 19.48 -1.51
N VAL A 182 10.15 20.30 -0.64
CA VAL A 182 9.96 20.22 0.81
C VAL A 182 9.13 21.42 1.26
N ILE A 183 7.93 21.16 1.75
CA ILE A 183 6.99 22.17 2.25
C ILE A 183 7.09 22.18 3.76
N ARG A 184 7.60 23.27 4.34
CA ARG A 184 7.81 23.44 5.78
C ARG A 184 6.64 24.14 6.43
N VAL A 185 5.73 23.32 6.98
CA VAL A 185 4.53 23.80 7.67
C VAL A 185 4.89 24.09 9.14
N SER A 186 4.98 25.36 9.50
CA SER A 186 5.31 25.79 10.85
C SER A 186 4.50 27.03 11.27
N ALA A 187 4.27 27.20 12.57
CA ALA A 187 3.58 28.34 13.09
C ALA A 187 4.30 29.65 12.68
N GLY A 188 3.60 30.57 12.02
CA GLY A 188 4.19 31.80 11.47
C GLY A 188 5.12 31.56 10.27
N GLY A 189 5.13 30.36 9.68
CA GLY A 189 5.90 30.01 8.48
C GLY A 189 5.43 30.75 7.23
N ARG A 190 6.24 30.64 6.16
CA ARG A 190 5.92 31.25 4.86
C ARG A 190 5.06 30.34 3.98
N ASP A 191 5.20 29.02 4.15
CA ASP A 191 4.49 28.03 3.35
C ASP A 191 3.05 27.90 3.84
N ARG A 192 2.12 27.97 2.89
CA ARG A 192 0.68 27.95 3.17
C ARG A 192 0.01 26.83 2.39
N LEU A 193 -0.94 26.17 3.03
CA LEU A 193 -1.77 25.12 2.46
C LEU A 193 -3.24 25.48 2.66
N ASN A 194 -3.99 25.61 1.58
CA ASN A 194 -5.41 25.91 1.65
C ASN A 194 -6.22 24.67 2.05
N ALA A 195 -6.73 24.63 3.28
CA ALA A 195 -7.56 23.55 3.78
C ALA A 195 -8.89 23.38 3.03
N MET A 196 -9.38 24.45 2.38
CA MET A 196 -10.62 24.42 1.60
C MET A 196 -10.40 24.07 0.12
N TYR A 197 -9.15 23.86 -0.32
CA TYR A 197 -8.88 23.50 -1.71
C TYR A 197 -9.50 22.14 -2.06
N MET A 198 -10.16 22.08 -3.20
CA MET A 198 -10.82 20.86 -3.67
C MET A 198 -10.67 20.76 -5.19
N VAL A 199 -10.14 19.61 -5.64
CA VAL A 199 -9.99 19.31 -7.06
C VAL A 199 -11.26 18.70 -7.63
N ASP A 200 -11.44 18.82 -8.93
CA ASP A 200 -12.52 18.12 -9.62
C ASP A 200 -12.37 16.58 -9.47
N GLY A 201 -13.47 15.91 -9.06
CA GLY A 201 -13.50 14.48 -8.74
C GLY A 201 -13.11 14.14 -7.30
N TYR A 202 -12.85 15.13 -6.46
CA TYR A 202 -12.73 14.93 -5.01
C TYR A 202 -14.05 14.34 -4.45
N GLY A 203 -13.95 13.33 -3.58
CA GLY A 203 -15.15 12.73 -2.96
C GLY A 203 -16.10 11.99 -3.90
N GLU A 204 -15.67 11.66 -5.12
CA GLU A 204 -16.46 10.93 -6.13
C GLU A 204 -17.77 11.69 -6.49
N ASN A 205 -18.93 11.16 -6.05
CA ASN A 205 -20.24 11.70 -6.42
C ASN A 205 -20.68 12.91 -5.56
N ASN A 206 -20.14 13.07 -4.37
CA ASN A 206 -20.55 14.10 -3.40
C ASN A 206 -19.35 14.87 -2.81
N PRO A 207 -18.65 15.68 -3.62
CA PRO A 207 -17.42 16.34 -3.17
C PRO A 207 -17.62 17.30 -1.99
N ILE A 208 -18.72 18.05 -1.97
CA ILE A 208 -19.04 19.00 -0.91
C ILE A 208 -19.31 18.28 0.42
N VAL A 209 -19.99 17.12 0.40
CA VAL A 209 -20.25 16.34 1.61
C VAL A 209 -18.95 15.83 2.23
N VAL A 210 -18.05 15.24 1.44
CA VAL A 210 -16.76 14.75 1.93
C VAL A 210 -15.91 15.92 2.46
N LYS A 211 -15.95 17.06 1.81
CA LYS A 211 -15.23 18.25 2.27
C LYS A 211 -15.87 18.84 3.55
N SER A 212 -17.18 18.77 3.67
CA SER A 212 -17.91 19.16 4.88
C SER A 212 -17.51 18.28 6.07
N GLU A 213 -17.44 16.96 5.88
CA GLU A 213 -16.95 16.01 6.90
C GLU A 213 -15.51 16.32 7.32
N PHE A 214 -14.63 16.61 6.36
CA PHE A 214 -13.25 17.01 6.64
C PHE A 214 -13.20 18.31 7.47
N ILE A 215 -13.93 19.35 7.07
CA ILE A 215 -13.94 20.64 7.79
C ILE A 215 -14.58 20.49 9.18
N MET A 216 -15.62 19.67 9.33
CA MET A 216 -16.16 19.32 10.65
C MET A 216 -15.11 18.69 11.54
N SER A 217 -14.37 17.71 11.02
CA SER A 217 -13.26 17.06 11.75
C SER A 217 -12.16 18.04 12.13
N LEU A 218 -11.87 19.01 11.24
CA LEU A 218 -10.90 20.06 11.49
C LEU A 218 -11.36 20.98 12.63
N ILE A 219 -12.62 21.43 12.62
CA ILE A 219 -13.21 22.29 13.66
C ILE A 219 -13.28 21.53 15.01
N GLU A 220 -13.66 20.26 15.00
CA GLU A 220 -13.66 19.42 16.21
C GLU A 220 -12.27 19.23 16.82
N GLN A 221 -11.23 19.16 15.97
CA GLN A 221 -9.84 19.13 16.44
C GLN A 221 -9.41 20.46 17.07
N ILE A 222 -9.92 21.58 16.56
CA ILE A 222 -9.63 22.94 17.06
C ILE A 222 -10.41 23.24 18.32
N ASP A 223 -11.70 22.92 18.36
CA ASP A 223 -12.59 23.19 19.49
C ASP A 223 -12.80 21.93 20.35
N LYS A 224 -12.01 21.83 21.41
CA LYS A 224 -12.06 20.69 22.35
C LYS A 224 -13.40 20.55 23.09
N LYS A 225 -14.30 21.54 23.04
CA LYS A 225 -15.65 21.45 23.61
C LYS A 225 -16.59 20.61 22.76
N GLY A 226 -16.16 20.28 21.54
CA GLY A 226 -16.87 19.43 20.60
C GLY A 226 -17.92 20.16 19.77
N VAL A 227 -18.26 19.58 18.64
CA VAL A 227 -19.23 20.11 17.67
C VAL A 227 -20.57 19.40 17.85
N GLY A 228 -21.52 20.05 18.51
CA GLY A 228 -22.87 19.53 18.69
C GLY A 228 -23.68 19.47 17.37
N PRO A 229 -24.87 18.84 17.38
CA PRO A 229 -25.69 18.71 16.16
C PRO A 229 -26.05 20.03 15.50
N GLN A 230 -26.27 21.11 16.29
CA GLN A 230 -26.55 22.44 15.79
C GLN A 230 -25.34 23.03 15.05
N HIS A 231 -24.14 22.90 15.63
CA HIS A 231 -22.89 23.30 14.98
C HIS A 231 -22.70 22.60 13.64
N LYS A 232 -22.94 21.28 13.58
CA LYS A 232 -22.81 20.50 12.34
C LYS A 232 -23.73 21.01 11.24
N SER A 233 -24.97 21.31 11.56
CA SER A 233 -25.94 21.87 10.61
C SER A 233 -25.53 23.25 10.09
N ILE A 234 -25.00 24.11 10.97
CA ILE A 234 -24.52 25.45 10.59
C ILE A 234 -23.28 25.33 9.68
N ILE A 235 -22.30 24.47 10.06
CA ILE A 235 -21.07 24.26 9.29
C ILE A 235 -21.41 23.74 7.89
N ASP A 236 -22.24 22.72 7.78
CA ASP A 236 -22.62 22.12 6.50
C ASP A 236 -23.30 23.12 5.57
N ARG A 237 -24.26 23.90 6.11
CA ARG A 237 -24.93 24.98 5.39
C ARG A 237 -23.93 26.03 4.89
N CYS A 238 -23.03 26.49 5.75
CA CYS A 238 -22.05 27.51 5.39
C CYS A 238 -21.06 27.00 4.34
N ILE A 239 -20.56 25.76 4.48
CA ILE A 239 -19.67 25.14 3.50
C ILE A 239 -20.35 25.04 2.14
N THR A 240 -21.59 24.53 2.09
CA THR A 240 -22.37 24.46 0.86
C THR A 240 -22.52 25.82 0.18
N ASN A 241 -22.81 26.85 0.93
CA ASN A 241 -22.94 28.20 0.40
C ASN A 241 -21.62 28.78 -0.08
N VAL A 242 -20.52 28.56 0.67
CA VAL A 242 -19.19 29.02 0.28
C VAL A 242 -18.76 28.39 -1.05
N TYR A 243 -18.95 27.07 -1.24
CA TYR A 243 -18.61 26.42 -2.51
C TYR A 243 -19.54 26.82 -3.65
N ARG A 244 -20.82 27.09 -3.39
CA ARG A 244 -21.74 27.61 -4.41
C ARG A 244 -21.31 28.99 -4.87
N ASN A 245 -21.05 29.91 -3.95
CA ASN A 245 -20.57 31.27 -4.26
C ASN A 245 -19.22 31.23 -5.00
N ALA A 246 -18.34 30.31 -4.60
CA ALA A 246 -17.05 30.11 -5.26
C ALA A 246 -17.20 29.62 -6.71
N ALA A 247 -18.15 28.73 -6.98
CA ALA A 247 -18.47 28.29 -8.32
C ALA A 247 -18.99 29.41 -9.21
N ASP A 248 -19.85 30.26 -8.67
CA ASP A 248 -20.43 31.40 -9.38
C ASP A 248 -19.39 32.51 -9.68
N THR A 249 -18.44 32.71 -8.79
CA THR A 249 -17.40 33.76 -8.91
C THR A 249 -16.09 33.27 -9.54
N GLY A 250 -15.92 31.95 -9.71
CA GLY A 250 -14.66 31.36 -10.19
C GLY A 250 -13.50 31.46 -9.19
N THR A 251 -13.80 31.69 -7.90
CA THR A 251 -12.79 31.82 -6.85
C THR A 251 -12.56 30.50 -6.14
N ILE A 252 -11.40 30.33 -5.50
CA ILE A 252 -11.11 29.17 -4.67
C ILE A 252 -11.43 29.55 -3.22
N PRO A 253 -12.32 28.81 -2.51
CA PRO A 253 -12.65 29.13 -1.12
C PRO A 253 -11.48 28.89 -0.18
N THR A 254 -11.51 29.56 0.96
CA THR A 254 -10.51 29.45 2.04
C THR A 254 -11.23 29.40 3.40
N LEU A 255 -10.51 29.05 4.47
CA LEU A 255 -11.09 29.14 5.81
C LEU A 255 -11.48 30.58 6.19
N CYS A 256 -10.81 31.59 5.62
CA CYS A 256 -11.21 32.98 5.78
C CYS A 256 -12.62 33.19 5.21
N THR A 257 -12.91 32.76 4.00
CA THR A 257 -14.24 32.88 3.39
C THR A 257 -15.32 32.10 4.17
N LEU A 258 -14.95 30.94 4.74
CA LEU A 258 -15.86 30.19 5.62
C LEU A 258 -16.15 30.95 6.91
N ARG A 259 -15.11 31.50 7.55
CA ARG A 259 -15.26 32.30 8.77
C ARG A 259 -16.17 33.52 8.53
N ASP A 260 -15.96 34.23 7.43
CA ASP A 260 -16.78 35.41 7.09
C ASP A 260 -18.25 35.00 6.87
N MET A 261 -18.49 33.88 6.16
CA MET A 261 -19.84 33.32 6.00
C MET A 261 -20.49 32.91 7.34
N LEU A 262 -19.72 32.39 8.30
CA LEU A 262 -20.20 32.05 9.63
C LEU A 262 -20.57 33.30 10.44
N LEU A 263 -19.83 34.42 10.31
CA LEU A 263 -20.11 35.67 10.97
C LEU A 263 -21.40 36.31 10.48
N GLU A 264 -21.82 36.06 9.24
CA GLU A 264 -23.07 36.56 8.66
C GLU A 264 -24.30 35.78 9.15
N GLN A 265 -24.13 34.62 9.80
CA GLN A 265 -25.23 33.81 10.29
C GLN A 265 -25.85 34.44 11.56
N PRO A 266 -27.19 34.36 11.74
CA PRO A 266 -27.87 34.94 12.89
C PRO A 266 -27.62 34.17 14.21
N GLU A 267 -27.27 32.87 14.11
CA GLU A 267 -27.13 32.00 15.27
C GLU A 267 -25.88 32.33 16.09
N PRO A 268 -25.95 32.35 17.42
CA PRO A 268 -24.79 32.61 18.29
C PRO A 268 -23.72 31.51 18.20
N GLU A 269 -24.13 30.29 17.91
CA GLU A 269 -23.24 29.14 17.71
C GLU A 269 -22.32 29.35 16.49
N ALA A 270 -22.80 29.97 15.42
CA ALA A 270 -22.00 30.29 14.25
C ALA A 270 -20.88 31.28 14.60
N LYS A 271 -21.13 32.25 15.47
CA LYS A 271 -20.11 33.18 15.96
C LYS A 271 -19.07 32.50 16.83
N GLN A 272 -19.46 31.50 17.62
CA GLN A 272 -18.52 30.70 18.41
C GLN A 272 -17.59 29.91 17.49
N ILE A 273 -18.12 29.25 16.46
CA ILE A 273 -17.32 28.53 15.48
C ILE A 273 -16.36 29.51 14.75
N ALA A 274 -16.84 30.66 14.33
CA ALA A 274 -16.02 31.69 13.68
C ALA A 274 -14.89 32.19 14.59
N LEU A 275 -15.13 32.32 15.89
CA LEU A 275 -14.10 32.65 16.88
C LEU A 275 -13.06 31.56 17.05
N SER A 276 -13.48 30.29 17.06
CA SER A 276 -12.56 29.15 17.11
C SER A 276 -11.64 29.10 15.88
N LEU A 277 -12.14 29.54 14.71
CA LEU A 277 -11.35 29.60 13.47
C LEU A 277 -10.45 30.85 13.39
N GLU A 278 -10.60 31.86 14.27
CA GLU A 278 -9.85 33.12 14.17
C GLU A 278 -8.34 32.91 14.21
N LEU A 279 -7.87 32.03 15.08
CA LEU A 279 -6.45 31.69 15.19
C LEU A 279 -5.86 31.17 13.87
N TYR A 280 -6.65 30.43 13.09
CA TYR A 280 -6.23 29.77 11.84
C TYR A 280 -6.53 30.61 10.59
N THR A 281 -7.22 31.74 10.72
CA THR A 281 -7.57 32.61 9.59
C THR A 281 -6.84 33.93 9.60
N THR A 282 -6.93 34.66 10.71
CA THR A 282 -6.32 36.00 10.91
C THR A 282 -5.28 36.02 12.01
N GLY A 283 -5.21 34.97 12.81
CA GLY A 283 -4.23 34.81 13.90
C GLY A 283 -2.87 34.27 13.45
N SER A 284 -2.07 33.84 14.41
CA SER A 284 -0.68 33.39 14.21
C SER A 284 -0.53 32.04 13.47
N LEU A 285 -1.61 31.31 13.25
CA LEU A 285 -1.66 30.01 12.58
C LEU A 285 -2.37 30.06 11.22
N ASP A 286 -2.27 31.19 10.52
CA ASP A 286 -2.95 31.43 9.24
C ASP A 286 -2.45 30.56 8.06
N ILE A 287 -1.54 29.65 8.33
CA ILE A 287 -0.91 28.75 7.35
C ILE A 287 -1.91 27.87 6.61
N PHE A 288 -3.06 27.55 7.21
CA PHE A 288 -4.13 26.74 6.61
C PHE A 288 -5.34 27.57 6.14
N GLY A 289 -5.34 28.87 6.49
CA GLY A 289 -6.48 29.75 6.30
C GLY A 289 -6.54 30.45 4.95
N LYS A 290 -5.43 30.52 4.23
CA LYS A 290 -5.25 31.30 3.00
C LYS A 290 -4.95 30.41 1.82
N GLN A 291 -4.86 31.00 0.61
CA GLN A 291 -4.48 30.27 -0.60
C GLN A 291 -3.09 29.64 -0.47
N SER A 292 -2.95 28.45 -1.03
CA SER A 292 -1.64 27.77 -1.10
C SER A 292 -0.66 28.58 -1.95
N ASN A 293 0.59 28.67 -1.47
CA ASN A 293 1.68 29.35 -2.17
C ASN A 293 2.88 28.41 -2.46
N VAL A 294 2.67 27.13 -2.31
CA VAL A 294 3.68 26.09 -2.44
C VAL A 294 3.49 25.28 -3.73
N ASP A 295 4.58 24.75 -4.27
CA ASP A 295 4.54 23.89 -5.45
C ASP A 295 4.23 22.44 -5.04
N LEU A 296 2.98 22.04 -5.31
CA LEU A 296 2.49 20.68 -5.09
C LEU A 296 2.63 19.79 -6.33
N ASP A 297 3.16 20.31 -7.45
CA ASP A 297 3.18 19.59 -8.73
C ASP A 297 4.44 18.76 -8.94
N LYS A 298 5.44 18.90 -8.06
CA LYS A 298 6.64 18.08 -8.09
C LYS A 298 6.31 16.59 -7.92
N ARG A 299 7.16 15.75 -8.47
CA ARG A 299 7.03 14.29 -8.38
C ARG A 299 7.09 13.79 -6.94
N ILE A 300 7.95 14.42 -6.14
CA ILE A 300 8.16 14.05 -4.74
C ILE A 300 7.84 15.27 -3.89
N VAL A 301 6.87 15.13 -2.97
CA VAL A 301 6.48 16.23 -2.08
C VAL A 301 6.58 15.75 -0.63
N VAL A 302 7.38 16.44 0.17
CA VAL A 302 7.48 16.23 1.62
C VAL A 302 6.75 17.37 2.33
N PHE A 303 5.84 17.01 3.20
CA PHE A 303 5.18 17.92 4.12
C PHE A 303 5.86 17.79 5.49
N ASP A 304 6.85 18.64 5.75
CA ASP A 304 7.54 18.72 7.02
C ASP A 304 6.72 19.54 8.01
N ILE A 305 6.20 18.87 9.04
CA ILE A 305 5.39 19.48 10.13
C ILE A 305 6.12 19.45 11.47
N HIS A 306 7.44 19.20 11.48
CA HIS A 306 8.24 19.25 12.70
C HIS A 306 8.12 20.61 13.42
N GLY A 307 8.02 21.69 12.64
CA GLY A 307 7.83 23.06 13.14
C GLY A 307 6.46 23.36 13.75
N LEU A 308 5.49 22.45 13.65
CA LEU A 308 4.23 22.53 14.37
C LEU A 308 4.42 21.95 15.77
N GLY A 309 4.12 22.74 16.81
CA GLY A 309 4.12 22.22 18.19
C GLY A 309 3.17 21.00 18.33
N SER A 310 3.38 20.18 19.35
CA SER A 310 2.63 18.93 19.59
C SER A 310 1.09 19.10 19.54
N GLN A 311 0.58 20.24 19.96
CA GLN A 311 -0.85 20.53 19.95
C GLN A 311 -1.42 20.75 18.53
N LEU A 312 -0.58 21.14 17.56
CA LEU A 312 -0.98 21.45 16.20
C LEU A 312 -0.66 20.36 15.19
N LYS A 313 0.21 19.41 15.56
CA LYS A 313 0.55 18.27 14.71
C LYS A 313 -0.70 17.50 14.24
N PRO A 314 -1.71 17.19 15.09
CA PRO A 314 -2.93 16.51 14.63
C PRO A 314 -3.71 17.30 13.58
N THR A 315 -3.86 18.62 13.78
CA THR A 315 -4.49 19.51 12.80
C THR A 315 -3.72 19.56 11.48
N GLY A 316 -2.38 19.66 11.57
CA GLY A 316 -1.50 19.64 10.40
C GLY A 316 -1.61 18.32 9.62
N LEU A 317 -1.59 17.18 10.30
CA LEU A 317 -1.79 15.86 9.73
C LEU A 317 -3.11 15.74 8.96
N LEU A 318 -4.18 16.28 9.54
CA LEU A 318 -5.51 16.25 8.92
C LEU A 318 -5.52 17.05 7.61
N VAL A 319 -5.01 18.30 7.60
CA VAL A 319 -4.93 19.15 6.40
C VAL A 319 -4.00 18.55 5.33
N ILE A 320 -2.87 17.99 5.74
CA ILE A 320 -1.93 17.35 4.81
C ILE A 320 -2.56 16.11 4.17
N THR A 321 -3.28 15.30 4.95
CA THR A 321 -3.98 14.12 4.42
C THR A 321 -5.02 14.50 3.38
N ASP A 322 -5.78 15.56 3.62
CA ASP A 322 -6.72 16.09 2.64
C ASP A 322 -6.00 16.63 1.39
N THR A 323 -4.88 17.33 1.57
CA THR A 323 -4.04 17.82 0.47
C THR A 323 -3.48 16.64 -0.36
N MET A 324 -3.02 15.57 0.30
CA MET A 324 -2.57 14.35 -0.37
C MET A 324 -3.73 13.69 -1.14
N LEU A 325 -4.93 13.65 -0.57
CA LEU A 325 -6.11 13.09 -1.23
C LEU A 325 -6.48 13.86 -2.50
N ASN A 326 -6.37 15.19 -2.48
CA ASN A 326 -6.51 16.02 -3.66
C ASN A 326 -5.49 15.66 -4.73
N ARG A 327 -4.20 15.54 -4.38
CA ARG A 327 -3.13 15.18 -5.33
C ARG A 327 -3.31 13.77 -5.89
N VAL A 328 -3.63 12.80 -5.04
CA VAL A 328 -3.95 11.42 -5.46
C VAL A 328 -5.12 11.40 -6.45
N THR A 329 -6.14 12.21 -6.23
CA THR A 329 -7.30 12.31 -7.14
C THR A 329 -6.89 12.85 -8.52
N LEU A 330 -6.06 13.88 -8.57
CA LEU A 330 -5.52 14.42 -9.82
C LEU A 330 -4.66 13.39 -10.57
N ASN A 331 -3.78 12.68 -9.85
CA ASN A 331 -2.92 11.67 -10.43
C ASN A 331 -3.73 10.49 -10.98
N TRP A 332 -4.73 10.03 -10.24
CA TRP A 332 -5.62 8.97 -10.68
C TRP A 332 -6.33 9.31 -11.99
N LYS A 333 -6.85 10.56 -12.15
CA LYS A 333 -7.44 11.03 -13.41
C LYS A 333 -6.44 11.03 -14.57
N LYS A 334 -5.16 11.25 -14.29
CA LYS A 334 -4.07 11.20 -15.26
C LYS A 334 -3.55 9.78 -15.51
N GLY A 335 -4.12 8.76 -14.86
CA GLY A 335 -3.63 7.37 -14.92
C GLY A 335 -2.31 7.14 -14.20
N LYS A 336 -1.88 8.07 -13.34
CA LYS A 336 -0.60 8.04 -12.62
C LYS A 336 -0.78 7.44 -11.23
N ARG A 337 0.13 6.56 -10.83
CA ARG A 337 0.18 5.99 -9.48
C ARG A 337 0.82 6.96 -8.49
N THR A 338 0.44 6.83 -7.22
CA THR A 338 0.97 7.66 -6.14
C THR A 338 1.32 6.80 -4.93
N HIS A 339 2.51 6.96 -4.38
CA HIS A 339 2.90 6.37 -3.10
C HIS A 339 2.73 7.42 -2.01
N VAL A 340 2.05 7.06 -0.93
CA VAL A 340 1.77 7.95 0.20
C VAL A 340 2.46 7.39 1.44
N PHE A 341 3.38 8.14 2.03
CA PHE A 341 4.06 7.78 3.27
C PHE A 341 3.59 8.71 4.39
N ILE A 342 3.16 8.16 5.50
CA ILE A 342 2.70 8.92 6.67
C ILE A 342 3.42 8.37 7.88
N ASP A 343 4.45 9.10 8.33
CA ASP A 343 5.18 8.73 9.53
C ASP A 343 4.39 9.17 10.79
N GLU A 344 4.72 8.57 11.94
CA GLU A 344 4.05 8.80 13.24
C GLU A 344 2.50 8.70 13.15
N PHE A 345 2.02 7.73 12.39
CA PHE A 345 0.60 7.53 12.09
C PHE A 345 -0.31 7.42 13.34
N HIS A 346 0.25 7.04 14.48
CA HIS A 346 -0.49 6.91 15.74
C HIS A 346 -1.15 8.22 16.21
N VAL A 347 -0.57 9.37 15.90
CA VAL A 347 -1.10 10.70 16.27
C VAL A 347 -2.51 10.94 15.72
N VAL A 348 -2.86 10.30 14.60
CA VAL A 348 -4.19 10.41 14.00
C VAL A 348 -5.29 9.83 14.88
N PHE A 349 -4.95 8.81 15.68
CA PHE A 349 -5.91 8.09 16.51
C PHE A 349 -6.18 8.74 17.87
N GLU A 350 -5.54 9.85 18.18
CA GLU A 350 -5.80 10.62 19.42
C GLU A 350 -7.20 11.22 19.44
N ASN A 351 -7.82 11.40 18.26
CA ASN A 351 -9.16 11.94 18.11
C ASN A 351 -10.01 11.04 17.20
N GLU A 352 -11.23 10.69 17.64
CA GLU A 352 -12.13 9.78 16.92
C GLU A 352 -12.50 10.31 15.52
N PHE A 353 -12.74 11.61 15.37
CA PHE A 353 -13.14 12.22 14.09
C PHE A 353 -11.98 12.25 13.10
N SER A 354 -10.78 12.54 13.58
CA SER A 354 -9.56 12.44 12.77
C SER A 354 -9.35 11.01 12.29
N ALA A 355 -9.55 10.02 13.17
CA ALA A 355 -9.46 8.60 12.82
C ALA A 355 -10.51 8.19 11.78
N GLN A 356 -11.74 8.69 11.88
CA GLN A 356 -12.80 8.42 10.89
C GLN A 356 -12.48 9.02 9.53
N PHE A 357 -12.05 10.28 9.47
CA PHE A 357 -11.62 10.92 8.23
C PHE A 357 -10.45 10.16 7.59
N PHE A 358 -9.46 9.80 8.39
CA PHE A 358 -8.31 9.03 7.92
C PHE A 358 -8.69 7.67 7.34
N ASN A 359 -9.59 6.95 8.01
CA ASN A 359 -10.11 5.67 7.50
C ASN A 359 -10.79 5.86 6.14
N SER A 360 -11.57 6.93 6.00
CA SER A 360 -12.20 7.29 4.71
C SER A 360 -11.15 7.61 3.64
N ALA A 361 -10.15 8.44 3.96
CA ALA A 361 -9.06 8.81 3.06
C ALA A 361 -8.24 7.58 2.63
N TRP A 362 -7.91 6.68 3.58
CA TRP A 362 -7.17 5.45 3.32
C TRP A 362 -7.89 4.52 2.33
N ARG A 363 -9.21 4.39 2.47
CA ARG A 363 -10.05 3.65 1.50
C ARG A 363 -10.05 4.31 0.13
N GLN A 364 -10.08 5.63 0.07
CA GLN A 364 -10.06 6.39 -1.18
C GLN A 364 -8.69 6.29 -1.87
N PHE A 365 -7.57 6.28 -1.14
CA PHE A 365 -6.24 6.04 -1.68
C PHE A 365 -6.21 4.73 -2.47
N ARG A 366 -6.68 3.63 -1.86
CA ARG A 366 -6.74 2.33 -2.52
C ARG A 366 -7.55 2.36 -3.81
N LYS A 367 -8.74 2.98 -3.80
CA LYS A 367 -9.61 3.08 -4.98
C LYS A 367 -8.97 3.90 -6.11
N ARG A 368 -8.09 4.83 -5.77
CA ARG A 368 -7.45 5.77 -6.70
C ARG A 368 -6.01 5.40 -7.06
N ASN A 369 -5.70 4.11 -7.00
CA ASN A 369 -4.39 3.59 -7.37
C ASN A 369 -3.24 4.28 -6.61
N ALA A 370 -3.49 4.62 -5.35
CA ALA A 370 -2.48 5.11 -4.43
C ALA A 370 -2.13 4.05 -3.38
N TYR A 371 -0.85 3.97 -3.04
CA TYR A 371 -0.25 2.93 -2.21
C TYR A 371 0.22 3.54 -0.89
N PRO A 372 -0.66 3.58 0.14
CA PRO A 372 -0.30 4.16 1.42
C PRO A 372 0.61 3.22 2.22
N THR A 373 1.57 3.83 2.91
CA THR A 373 2.50 3.21 3.87
C THR A 373 2.54 4.08 5.13
N ALA A 374 2.34 3.47 6.31
CA ALA A 374 2.36 4.14 7.60
C ALA A 374 3.30 3.44 8.58
#